data_7d00a0df4c29c50d98ce325636d20399
#
_entry.id   7d00a0df4c29c50d98ce325636d20399
#
_cell.length_a   1.000
_cell.length_b   1.000
_cell.length_c   1.000
_cell.angle_alpha   90.00
_cell.angle_beta   90.00
_cell.angle_gamma   90.00
#
_symmetry.space_group_name_H-M   'P 1'
#
loop_
_entity.id
_entity.type
_entity.pdbx_description
1 polymer ?
#
loop_
_entity_poly.entity_id
_entity_poly.type
_entity_poly.pdbx_seq_one_letter_code
_entity_poly.pdbx_strand_id
1 'polypeptide(L)'
;MSPTNLSRRAILAGAAAVPALAFPAVVAVAAPVSAAIQPIAGRNPDAELFELVEQYIAAHAEHGRRIDEVAPFEERMWAHHSAAEKARPDVLRTTPADRALGLPQPFLDRDENEKERFYDSRTVDNLRKEKWTVVKEANQQGQITIVLNPNVIPSPEARARADEIVQTFDAWFEKYNKRPRGLRAAERRCAAACSKSLALNRRIAAIRAQTLEGLIAKVRCVQLGYRNGNIKEHFDDAHEIVGHSIMLDLVELKSKFAAVV
;
A
#
# COMPACT_ATOMS: atom_id res chain seq x y z
N MET A 1 -15.60 8.65 -21.69
CA MET A 1 -15.15 9.08 -20.36
C MET A 1 -13.88 8.31 -20.07
N SER A 2 -12.77 8.99 -19.85
CA SER A 2 -11.46 8.34 -19.64
C SER A 2 -11.44 7.63 -18.30
N PRO A 3 -10.91 6.38 -18.21
CA PRO A 3 -10.66 5.75 -16.92
C PRO A 3 -9.59 6.58 -16.20
N THR A 4 -9.93 7.08 -15.03
CA THR A 4 -9.02 7.77 -14.13
C THR A 4 -7.86 6.82 -13.80
N ASN A 5 -6.65 7.19 -14.21
CA ASN A 5 -5.41 6.52 -13.85
C ASN A 5 -5.21 6.61 -12.33
N LEU A 6 -5.75 5.62 -11.63
CA LEU A 6 -5.44 5.42 -10.21
C LEU A 6 -4.07 4.73 -10.12
N SER A 7 -3.02 5.54 -9.95
CA SER A 7 -1.71 5.05 -9.53
C SER A 7 -1.87 4.31 -8.18
N ARG A 8 -1.00 3.33 -7.86
CA ARG A 8 -0.96 2.74 -6.52
C ARG A 8 -0.92 3.80 -5.42
N ARG A 9 -0.31 4.96 -5.69
CA ARG A 9 -0.37 6.15 -4.83
C ARG A 9 -1.80 6.69 -4.64
N ALA A 10 -2.67 6.61 -5.64
CA ALA A 10 -4.05 7.10 -5.56
C ALA A 10 -5.01 6.10 -4.88
N ILE A 11 -4.72 4.79 -4.92
CA ILE A 11 -5.55 3.77 -4.26
C ILE A 11 -5.40 3.84 -2.73
N LEU A 12 -4.23 4.28 -2.24
CA LEU A 12 -4.00 4.47 -0.80
C LEU A 12 -4.53 5.82 -0.25
N ALA A 13 -4.88 6.78 -1.13
CA ALA A 13 -5.40 8.10 -0.74
C ALA A 13 -6.91 8.14 -0.44
N GLY A 14 -7.64 7.05 -0.64
CA GLY A 14 -9.11 7.02 -0.63
C GLY A 14 -9.80 6.80 0.72
N ALA A 15 -9.10 6.59 1.82
CA ALA A 15 -9.72 6.29 3.10
C ALA A 15 -9.31 7.28 4.20
N ALA A 16 -10.11 8.26 4.44
CA ALA A 16 -10.46 8.96 5.68
C ALA A 16 -10.51 10.50 5.52
N ALA A 17 -11.69 11.02 5.28
CA ALA A 17 -12.02 12.41 5.60
C ALA A 17 -12.26 12.50 7.11
N VAL A 18 -11.30 13.03 7.86
CA VAL A 18 -11.50 13.47 9.25
C VAL A 18 -11.54 14.99 9.25
N PRO A 19 -12.54 15.64 9.89
CA PRO A 19 -12.67 17.08 9.90
C PRO A 19 -11.50 17.73 10.64
N ALA A 20 -10.94 18.79 10.06
CA ALA A 20 -9.91 19.62 10.65
C ALA A 20 -10.43 20.27 11.93
N LEU A 21 -9.96 19.82 13.09
CA LEU A 21 -10.08 20.55 14.32
C LEU A 21 -9.03 21.66 14.32
N ALA A 22 -9.52 22.92 14.26
CA ALA A 22 -8.70 24.09 14.42
C ALA A 22 -8.16 24.14 15.85
N PHE A 23 -6.85 23.98 16.02
CA PHE A 23 -6.19 24.25 17.30
C PHE A 23 -5.96 25.76 17.43
N PRO A 24 -6.33 26.39 18.56
CA PRO A 24 -6.00 27.78 18.82
C PRO A 24 -4.48 27.93 18.97
N ALA A 25 -3.93 28.96 18.35
CA ALA A 25 -2.54 29.34 18.49
C ALA A 25 -2.28 29.70 19.96
N VAL A 26 -1.60 28.84 20.68
CA VAL A 26 -1.06 29.18 22.00
C VAL A 26 0.21 30.02 21.77
N VAL A 27 0.10 31.30 21.96
CA VAL A 27 1.26 32.23 22.06
C VAL A 27 1.96 31.85 23.35
N ALA A 28 3.05 31.12 23.26
CA ALA A 28 3.93 30.83 24.38
C ALA A 28 4.76 32.07 24.68
N VAL A 29 4.43 32.74 25.74
CA VAL A 29 5.35 33.72 26.40
C VAL A 29 6.49 32.88 26.98
N ALA A 30 7.63 32.89 26.31
CA ALA A 30 8.86 32.27 26.80
C ALA A 30 9.43 33.11 27.93
N ALA A 31 9.18 32.72 29.15
CA ALA A 31 10.02 33.13 30.28
C ALA A 31 11.32 32.31 30.22
N PRO A 32 12.51 32.92 30.40
CA PRO A 32 13.75 32.16 30.40
C PRO A 32 13.88 31.42 31.73
N VAL A 33 13.52 30.12 31.71
CA VAL A 33 13.93 29.22 32.78
C VAL A 33 15.37 28.79 32.49
N SER A 34 16.31 29.65 32.81
CA SER A 34 17.73 29.31 32.95
C SER A 34 17.95 28.63 34.32
N ALA A 35 17.46 27.44 34.47
CA ALA A 35 18.00 26.53 35.47
C ALA A 35 19.14 25.77 34.77
N ALA A 36 20.35 26.25 34.97
CA ALA A 36 21.57 25.57 34.57
C ALA A 36 21.65 24.22 35.30
N ILE A 37 21.16 23.20 34.67
CA ILE A 37 21.56 21.82 34.99
C ILE A 37 22.99 21.74 34.47
N GLN A 38 23.95 21.89 35.36
CA GLN A 38 25.35 21.62 35.02
C GLN A 38 25.47 20.17 34.57
N PRO A 39 25.94 19.89 33.35
CA PRO A 39 26.21 18.55 32.96
C PRO A 39 27.35 18.05 33.82
N ILE A 40 27.10 17.02 34.63
CA ILE A 40 28.14 16.16 35.17
C ILE A 40 29.02 15.79 33.99
N ALA A 41 30.32 16.09 34.07
CA ALA A 41 31.31 15.77 33.03
C ALA A 41 31.35 14.24 32.81
N GLY A 42 30.49 13.76 31.95
CA GLY A 42 30.24 12.38 31.65
C GLY A 42 29.32 12.28 30.45
N ARG A 43 29.70 11.46 29.53
CA ARG A 43 29.05 11.02 28.29
C ARG A 43 27.58 11.48 28.17
N ASN A 44 27.27 12.23 27.10
CA ASN A 44 25.89 12.64 26.80
C ASN A 44 24.96 11.39 26.87
N PRO A 45 23.94 11.36 27.75
CA PRO A 45 23.09 10.19 27.96
C PRO A 45 22.33 9.76 26.69
N ASP A 46 22.10 10.69 25.76
CA ASP A 46 21.40 10.44 24.48
C ASP A 46 22.36 10.30 23.28
N ALA A 47 23.68 10.11 23.50
CA ALA A 47 24.65 10.04 22.42
C ALA A 47 24.33 8.95 21.40
N GLU A 48 23.94 7.74 21.84
CA GLU A 48 23.53 6.63 20.95
C GLU A 48 22.25 6.98 20.16
N LEU A 49 21.31 7.66 20.81
CA LEU A 49 20.07 8.10 20.17
C LEU A 49 20.37 9.10 19.02
N PHE A 50 21.24 10.08 19.23
CA PHE A 50 21.64 11.02 18.19
C PHE A 50 22.32 10.34 17.02
N GLU A 51 23.22 9.40 17.27
CA GLU A 51 23.87 8.64 16.22
C GLU A 51 22.87 7.85 15.38
N LEU A 52 21.91 7.18 16.01
CA LEU A 52 20.84 6.44 15.32
C LEU A 52 19.93 7.35 14.51
N VAL A 53 19.63 8.53 15.01
CA VAL A 53 18.81 9.53 14.28
C VAL A 53 19.52 9.99 13.00
N GLU A 54 20.81 10.27 13.05
CA GLU A 54 21.59 10.65 11.85
C GLU A 54 21.66 9.47 10.84
N GLN A 55 21.86 8.24 11.32
CA GLN A 55 21.80 7.05 10.47
C GLN A 55 20.43 6.87 9.83
N TYR A 56 19.35 7.14 10.57
CA TYR A 56 17.99 7.07 10.05
C TYR A 56 17.72 8.12 8.98
N ILE A 57 18.15 9.37 9.20
CA ILE A 57 18.01 10.45 8.22
C ILE A 57 18.68 10.04 6.89
N ALA A 58 19.89 9.49 6.96
CA ALA A 58 20.62 9.04 5.78
C ALA A 58 19.93 7.84 5.09
N ALA A 59 19.43 6.87 5.87
CA ALA A 59 18.73 5.70 5.35
C ALA A 59 17.38 6.08 4.73
N HIS A 60 16.66 7.03 5.32
CA HIS A 60 15.40 7.55 4.79
C HIS A 60 15.60 8.27 3.47
N ALA A 61 16.63 9.12 3.37
CA ALA A 61 16.99 9.78 2.12
C ALA A 61 17.38 8.78 1.03
N GLU A 62 18.11 7.71 1.38
CA GLU A 62 18.43 6.61 0.45
C GLU A 62 17.16 5.90 -0.02
N HIS A 63 16.22 5.60 0.87
CA HIS A 63 14.95 4.99 0.51
C HIS A 63 14.18 5.86 -0.49
N GLY A 64 14.11 7.19 -0.27
CA GLY A 64 13.52 8.14 -1.21
C GLY A 64 14.14 8.05 -2.61
N ARG A 65 15.49 8.06 -2.70
CA ARG A 65 16.19 7.89 -3.99
C ARG A 65 15.85 6.56 -4.68
N ARG A 66 15.69 5.47 -3.93
CA ARG A 66 15.33 4.16 -4.50
C ARG A 66 13.89 4.11 -4.99
N ILE A 67 12.97 4.84 -4.35
CA ILE A 67 11.60 5.03 -4.87
C ILE A 67 11.68 5.74 -6.23
N ASP A 68 12.45 6.82 -6.33
CA ASP A 68 12.62 7.57 -7.57
C ASP A 68 13.26 6.72 -8.69
N GLU A 69 14.14 5.77 -8.35
CA GLU A 69 14.68 4.80 -9.32
C GLU A 69 13.62 3.80 -9.83
N VAL A 70 12.62 3.45 -9.04
CA VAL A 70 11.55 2.52 -9.43
C VAL A 70 10.51 3.20 -10.32
N ALA A 71 10.20 4.47 -10.07
CA ALA A 71 9.12 5.22 -10.73
C ALA A 71 9.14 5.11 -12.28
N PRO A 72 10.26 5.31 -13.00
CA PRO A 72 10.28 5.22 -14.46
C PRO A 72 10.04 3.79 -15.00
N PHE A 73 10.26 2.76 -14.18
CA PHE A 73 9.89 1.39 -14.56
C PHE A 73 8.39 1.15 -14.39
N GLU A 74 7.81 1.69 -13.31
CA GLU A 74 6.36 1.61 -13.07
C GLU A 74 5.60 2.38 -14.16
N GLU A 75 6.03 3.58 -14.55
CA GLU A 75 5.42 4.33 -15.64
C GLU A 75 5.42 3.53 -16.95
N ARG A 76 6.55 2.90 -17.31
CA ARG A 76 6.62 2.03 -18.49
C ARG A 76 5.74 0.80 -18.38
N MET A 77 5.65 0.20 -17.20
CA MET A 77 4.75 -0.93 -16.94
C MET A 77 3.28 -0.51 -17.10
N TRP A 78 2.89 0.62 -16.55
CA TRP A 78 1.52 1.15 -16.68
C TRP A 78 1.17 1.49 -18.12
N ALA A 79 2.08 2.14 -18.85
CA ALA A 79 1.89 2.43 -20.26
C ALA A 79 1.72 1.13 -21.07
N HIS A 80 2.53 0.11 -20.78
CA HIS A 80 2.42 -1.20 -21.41
C HIS A 80 1.10 -1.89 -21.08
N HIS A 81 0.68 -1.91 -19.81
CA HIS A 81 -0.60 -2.49 -19.39
C HIS A 81 -1.79 -1.78 -20.05
N SER A 82 -1.77 -0.45 -20.09
CA SER A 82 -2.82 0.33 -20.76
C SER A 82 -2.92 0.01 -22.26
N ALA A 83 -1.77 -0.14 -22.94
CA ALA A 83 -1.75 -0.51 -24.35
C ALA A 83 -2.24 -1.95 -24.58
N ALA A 84 -1.83 -2.90 -23.73
CA ALA A 84 -2.25 -4.28 -23.82
C ALA A 84 -3.75 -4.45 -23.51
N GLU A 85 -4.29 -3.66 -22.57
CA GLU A 85 -5.73 -3.66 -22.26
C GLU A 85 -6.56 -3.14 -23.43
N LYS A 86 -6.12 -2.09 -24.10
CA LYS A 86 -6.77 -1.59 -25.34
C LYS A 86 -6.72 -2.59 -26.49
N ALA A 87 -5.68 -3.44 -26.51
CA ALA A 87 -5.50 -4.48 -27.53
C ALA A 87 -6.04 -5.84 -27.08
N ARG A 88 -6.89 -5.88 -26.04
CA ARG A 88 -7.49 -7.11 -25.54
C ARG A 88 -8.37 -7.74 -26.60
N PRO A 89 -8.18 -9.06 -26.91
CA PRO A 89 -8.93 -9.73 -27.94
C PRO A 89 -10.44 -9.79 -27.64
N ASP A 90 -11.28 -9.57 -28.67
CA ASP A 90 -12.74 -9.67 -28.53
C ASP A 90 -13.22 -11.08 -28.14
N VAL A 91 -12.45 -12.13 -28.45
CA VAL A 91 -12.70 -13.51 -28.01
C VAL A 91 -12.82 -13.60 -26.48
N LEU A 92 -12.11 -12.72 -25.75
CA LEU A 92 -12.15 -12.67 -24.28
C LEU A 92 -13.34 -11.89 -23.74
N ARG A 93 -14.20 -11.32 -24.59
CA ARG A 93 -15.43 -10.67 -24.18
C ARG A 93 -16.51 -11.73 -23.92
N THR A 94 -17.21 -11.62 -22.81
CA THR A 94 -18.33 -12.51 -22.50
C THR A 94 -19.50 -12.21 -23.45
N THR A 95 -20.13 -13.25 -23.94
CA THR A 95 -21.26 -13.15 -24.89
C THR A 95 -22.51 -13.81 -24.31
N PRO A 96 -23.72 -13.48 -24.84
CA PRO A 96 -24.93 -14.23 -24.51
C PRO A 96 -24.83 -15.71 -24.90
N ALA A 97 -24.08 -16.04 -25.97
CA ALA A 97 -23.82 -17.42 -26.37
C ALA A 97 -22.99 -18.18 -25.33
N ASP A 98 -21.99 -17.55 -24.73
CA ASP A 98 -21.19 -18.16 -23.65
C ASP A 98 -22.08 -18.50 -22.43
N ARG A 99 -23.03 -17.63 -22.10
CA ARG A 99 -24.03 -17.90 -21.04
C ARG A 99 -24.96 -19.04 -21.40
N ALA A 100 -25.42 -19.10 -22.66
CA ALA A 100 -26.29 -20.20 -23.14
C ALA A 100 -25.56 -21.56 -23.11
N LEU A 101 -24.26 -21.57 -23.37
CA LEU A 101 -23.40 -22.73 -23.21
C LEU A 101 -23.10 -23.12 -21.76
N GLY A 102 -23.49 -22.28 -20.79
CA GLY A 102 -23.23 -22.47 -19.36
C GLY A 102 -21.80 -22.23 -18.92
N LEU A 103 -21.03 -21.44 -19.67
CA LEU A 103 -19.68 -21.05 -19.26
C LEU A 103 -19.71 -20.26 -17.96
N PRO A 104 -18.74 -20.47 -17.05
CA PRO A 104 -18.53 -19.60 -15.92
C PRO A 104 -18.39 -18.15 -16.36
N GLN A 105 -19.10 -17.24 -15.70
CA GLN A 105 -19.07 -15.82 -15.97
C GLN A 105 -18.15 -15.12 -14.95
N PRO A 106 -17.47 -14.03 -15.33
CA PRO A 106 -16.74 -13.19 -14.39
C PRO A 106 -17.65 -12.71 -13.27
N PHE A 107 -17.12 -12.68 -12.05
CA PHE A 107 -17.87 -12.24 -10.88
C PHE A 107 -18.27 -10.77 -11.05
N LEU A 108 -19.54 -10.49 -10.81
CA LEU A 108 -20.08 -9.14 -10.89
C LEU A 108 -19.51 -8.27 -9.76
N ASP A 109 -18.57 -7.39 -10.08
CA ASP A 109 -18.51 -6.14 -9.35
C ASP A 109 -19.76 -5.34 -9.73
N ARG A 110 -20.51 -4.87 -8.73
CA ARG A 110 -21.83 -4.22 -8.89
C ARG A 110 -21.80 -2.85 -9.61
N ASP A 111 -20.68 -2.47 -10.21
CA ASP A 111 -20.57 -1.24 -10.98
C ASP A 111 -21.21 -1.38 -12.35
N GLU A 112 -22.40 -0.94 -12.40
CA GLU A 112 -23.40 -0.40 -13.32
C GLU A 112 -23.20 -0.45 -14.85
N ASN A 113 -22.06 -0.83 -15.37
CA ASN A 113 -21.86 -0.95 -16.81
C ASN A 113 -21.85 -2.39 -17.29
N GLU A 114 -23.04 -3.00 -17.38
CA GLU A 114 -23.27 -4.36 -17.89
C GLU A 114 -22.74 -4.63 -19.32
N LYS A 115 -22.19 -3.62 -20.00
CA LYS A 115 -22.08 -3.67 -21.46
C LYS A 115 -20.82 -4.38 -21.99
N GLU A 116 -19.74 -4.46 -21.24
CA GLU A 116 -18.50 -5.07 -21.76
C GLU A 116 -17.72 -5.81 -20.66
N ARG A 117 -18.03 -7.07 -20.47
CA ARG A 117 -17.30 -7.92 -19.54
C ARG A 117 -16.31 -8.79 -20.29
N PHE A 118 -15.11 -8.87 -19.73
CA PHE A 118 -14.07 -9.76 -20.22
C PHE A 118 -13.79 -10.87 -19.21
N TYR A 119 -13.40 -12.01 -19.70
CA TYR A 119 -12.92 -13.11 -18.87
C TYR A 119 -11.67 -12.66 -18.09
N ASP A 120 -11.71 -12.74 -16.78
CA ASP A 120 -10.59 -12.46 -15.89
C ASP A 120 -9.76 -13.72 -15.57
N SER A 121 -8.61 -13.56 -14.92
CA SER A 121 -7.73 -14.68 -14.58
C SER A 121 -8.44 -15.73 -13.73
N ARG A 122 -9.30 -15.32 -12.79
CA ARG A 122 -10.01 -16.23 -11.88
C ARG A 122 -11.03 -17.08 -12.64
N THR A 123 -11.76 -16.47 -13.57
CA THR A 123 -12.73 -17.17 -14.41
C THR A 123 -12.02 -18.11 -15.37
N VAL A 124 -10.92 -17.67 -15.98
CA VAL A 124 -10.09 -18.52 -16.86
C VAL A 124 -9.49 -19.71 -16.11
N ASP A 125 -9.03 -19.53 -14.87
CA ASP A 125 -8.57 -20.63 -14.02
C ASP A 125 -9.68 -21.64 -13.70
N ASN A 126 -10.94 -21.19 -13.64
CA ASN A 126 -12.07 -22.07 -13.50
C ASN A 126 -12.35 -22.83 -14.81
N LEU A 127 -12.25 -22.17 -15.98
CA LEU A 127 -12.41 -22.80 -17.30
C LEU A 127 -11.38 -23.91 -17.58
N ARG A 128 -10.18 -23.85 -17.00
CA ARG A 128 -9.13 -24.89 -17.14
C ARG A 128 -9.47 -26.20 -16.44
N LYS A 129 -10.41 -26.19 -15.50
CA LYS A 129 -10.76 -27.39 -14.73
C LYS A 129 -11.64 -28.33 -15.55
N GLU A 130 -11.61 -29.62 -15.24
CA GLU A 130 -12.52 -30.60 -15.81
C GLU A 130 -13.97 -30.33 -15.44
N LYS A 131 -14.20 -29.92 -14.21
CA LYS A 131 -15.50 -29.52 -13.66
C LYS A 131 -15.49 -28.07 -13.26
N TRP A 132 -16.51 -27.35 -13.67
CA TRP A 132 -16.62 -25.91 -13.40
C TRP A 132 -17.46 -25.60 -12.17
N THR A 133 -17.15 -24.47 -11.56
CA THR A 133 -18.04 -23.82 -10.62
C THR A 133 -18.80 -22.72 -11.35
N VAL A 134 -20.11 -22.86 -11.47
CA VAL A 134 -20.97 -21.89 -12.13
C VAL A 134 -21.76 -21.13 -11.08
N VAL A 135 -21.84 -19.82 -11.25
CA VAL A 135 -22.66 -18.94 -10.42
C VAL A 135 -24.08 -18.92 -11.00
N LYS A 136 -25.07 -19.30 -10.20
CA LYS A 136 -26.48 -19.12 -10.53
C LYS A 136 -27.07 -18.02 -9.66
N GLU A 137 -27.68 -17.06 -10.31
CA GLU A 137 -28.50 -16.09 -9.60
C GLU A 137 -29.87 -16.71 -9.36
N ALA A 138 -30.23 -16.90 -8.09
CA ALA A 138 -31.58 -17.27 -7.71
C ALA A 138 -32.28 -16.00 -7.19
N ASN A 139 -33.35 -15.61 -7.87
CA ASN A 139 -34.21 -14.51 -7.42
C ASN A 139 -35.32 -15.10 -6.57
N GLN A 140 -35.17 -15.05 -5.24
CA GLN A 140 -36.25 -15.41 -4.31
C GLN A 140 -36.74 -14.13 -3.62
N GLN A 141 -38.00 -13.81 -3.84
CA GLN A 141 -38.69 -12.68 -3.18
C GLN A 141 -38.02 -11.30 -3.38
N GLY A 142 -37.47 -11.03 -4.55
CA GLY A 142 -36.80 -9.75 -4.85
C GLY A 142 -35.36 -9.64 -4.30
N GLN A 143 -34.85 -10.68 -3.67
CA GLN A 143 -33.45 -10.76 -3.26
C GLN A 143 -32.66 -11.64 -4.25
N ILE A 144 -31.60 -11.07 -4.80
CA ILE A 144 -30.67 -11.85 -5.65
C ILE A 144 -29.77 -12.67 -4.73
N THR A 145 -29.98 -13.97 -4.72
CA THR A 145 -29.12 -14.90 -3.99
C THR A 145 -28.13 -15.53 -4.99
N ILE A 146 -26.84 -15.39 -4.70
CA ILE A 146 -25.78 -16.03 -5.49
C ILE A 146 -25.60 -17.46 -5.00
N VAL A 147 -25.92 -18.42 -5.84
CA VAL A 147 -25.71 -19.85 -5.56
C VAL A 147 -24.53 -20.36 -6.38
N LEU A 148 -23.51 -20.86 -5.71
CA LEU A 148 -22.40 -21.54 -6.35
C LEU A 148 -22.81 -22.99 -6.63
N ASN A 149 -22.80 -23.39 -7.92
CA ASN A 149 -22.99 -24.77 -8.33
C ASN A 149 -21.62 -25.36 -8.70
N PRO A 150 -20.95 -26.09 -7.82
CA PRO A 150 -19.67 -26.73 -8.11
C PRO A 150 -19.90 -28.00 -8.93
N ASN A 151 -18.82 -28.45 -9.57
CA ASN A 151 -18.79 -29.75 -10.29
C ASN A 151 -19.68 -29.84 -11.53
N VAL A 152 -19.95 -28.73 -12.20
CA VAL A 152 -20.64 -28.73 -13.49
C VAL A 152 -19.72 -29.33 -14.56
N ILE A 153 -20.15 -30.40 -15.20
CA ILE A 153 -19.45 -31.02 -16.34
C ILE A 153 -19.87 -30.26 -17.59
N PRO A 154 -18.92 -29.63 -18.33
CA PRO A 154 -19.24 -28.91 -19.56
C PRO A 154 -19.64 -29.84 -20.69
N SER A 155 -20.50 -29.35 -21.60
CA SER A 155 -20.72 -30.02 -22.88
C SER A 155 -19.45 -29.97 -23.76
N PRO A 156 -19.31 -30.81 -24.79
CA PRO A 156 -18.17 -30.73 -25.71
C PRO A 156 -18.01 -29.34 -26.37
N GLU A 157 -19.13 -28.71 -26.74
CA GLU A 157 -19.14 -27.37 -27.34
C GLU A 157 -18.70 -26.32 -26.36
N ALA A 158 -19.20 -26.39 -25.12
CA ALA A 158 -18.77 -25.47 -24.04
C ALA A 158 -17.29 -25.65 -23.75
N ARG A 159 -16.75 -26.85 -23.76
CA ARG A 159 -15.32 -27.13 -23.58
C ARG A 159 -14.49 -26.55 -24.71
N ALA A 160 -14.88 -26.75 -25.97
CA ALA A 160 -14.18 -26.19 -27.12
C ALA A 160 -14.10 -24.65 -27.05
N ARG A 161 -15.22 -24.01 -26.68
CA ARG A 161 -15.23 -22.54 -26.48
C ARG A 161 -14.36 -22.12 -25.31
N ALA A 162 -14.37 -22.85 -24.21
CA ALA A 162 -13.50 -22.58 -23.05
C ALA A 162 -12.02 -22.70 -23.41
N ASP A 163 -11.63 -23.71 -24.19
CA ASP A 163 -10.25 -23.90 -24.63
C ASP A 163 -9.78 -22.76 -25.53
N GLU A 164 -10.64 -22.24 -26.42
CA GLU A 164 -10.37 -21.06 -27.23
C GLU A 164 -10.12 -19.82 -26.34
N ILE A 165 -10.99 -19.60 -25.34
CA ILE A 165 -10.85 -18.48 -24.38
C ILE A 165 -9.53 -18.62 -23.61
N VAL A 166 -9.23 -19.80 -23.06
CA VAL A 166 -8.01 -20.05 -22.30
C VAL A 166 -6.76 -19.80 -23.14
N GLN A 167 -6.68 -20.34 -24.35
CA GLN A 167 -5.52 -20.14 -25.24
C GLN A 167 -5.35 -18.67 -25.59
N THR A 168 -6.43 -17.97 -25.92
CA THR A 168 -6.40 -16.53 -26.25
C THR A 168 -5.99 -15.70 -25.05
N PHE A 169 -6.52 -16.04 -23.86
CA PHE A 169 -6.15 -15.36 -22.62
C PHE A 169 -4.67 -15.55 -22.30
N ASP A 170 -4.14 -16.76 -22.39
CA ASP A 170 -2.74 -17.05 -22.09
C ASP A 170 -1.81 -16.27 -23.02
N ALA A 171 -2.10 -16.25 -24.32
CA ALA A 171 -1.31 -15.50 -25.30
C ALA A 171 -1.38 -13.98 -25.08
N TRP A 172 -2.53 -13.45 -24.66
CA TRP A 172 -2.70 -12.03 -24.31
C TRP A 172 -2.04 -11.72 -22.97
N PHE A 173 -2.24 -12.55 -21.96
CA PHE A 173 -1.78 -12.34 -20.61
C PHE A 173 -0.25 -12.42 -20.48
N GLU A 174 0.40 -13.26 -21.28
CA GLU A 174 1.87 -13.29 -21.38
C GLU A 174 2.41 -11.93 -21.82
N LYS A 175 1.80 -11.31 -22.83
CA LYS A 175 2.16 -9.97 -23.29
C LYS A 175 1.83 -8.91 -22.23
N TYR A 176 0.63 -8.98 -21.65
CA TYR A 176 0.15 -8.08 -20.62
C TYR A 176 1.08 -8.08 -19.39
N ASN A 177 1.51 -9.25 -18.93
CA ASN A 177 2.30 -9.42 -17.71
C ASN A 177 3.80 -9.17 -17.90
N LYS A 178 4.22 -8.76 -19.09
CA LYS A 178 5.63 -8.48 -19.38
C LYS A 178 6.14 -7.31 -18.55
N ARG A 179 7.05 -7.63 -17.62
CA ARG A 179 7.66 -6.63 -16.75
C ARG A 179 8.85 -5.96 -17.43
N PRO A 180 9.05 -4.64 -17.25
CA PRO A 180 10.24 -3.95 -17.74
C PRO A 180 11.53 -4.59 -17.20
N ARG A 181 12.51 -4.75 -18.10
CA ARG A 181 13.84 -5.25 -17.69
C ARG A 181 14.44 -4.32 -16.64
N GLY A 182 14.92 -4.87 -15.53
CA GLY A 182 15.51 -4.11 -14.43
C GLY A 182 14.56 -3.77 -13.29
N LEU A 183 13.24 -3.78 -13.48
CA LEU A 183 12.25 -3.46 -12.44
C LEU A 183 12.48 -4.28 -11.16
N ARG A 184 12.57 -5.61 -11.25
CA ARG A 184 12.81 -6.48 -10.09
C ARG A 184 14.08 -6.15 -9.31
N ALA A 185 15.13 -5.69 -10.01
CA ALA A 185 16.38 -5.30 -9.36
C ALA A 185 16.21 -3.96 -8.63
N ALA A 186 15.49 -3.00 -9.22
CA ALA A 186 15.17 -1.73 -8.59
C ALA A 186 14.27 -1.93 -7.36
N GLU A 187 13.19 -2.74 -7.49
CA GLU A 187 12.30 -3.10 -6.38
C GLU A 187 13.05 -3.73 -5.20
N ARG A 188 13.98 -4.67 -5.46
CA ARG A 188 14.80 -5.27 -4.40
C ARG A 188 15.67 -4.25 -3.67
N ARG A 189 16.31 -3.31 -4.41
CA ARG A 189 17.10 -2.25 -3.78
C ARG A 189 16.24 -1.31 -2.95
N CYS A 190 15.07 -0.95 -3.45
CA CYS A 190 14.09 -0.15 -2.72
C CYS A 190 13.63 -0.85 -1.44
N ALA A 191 13.26 -2.12 -1.52
CA ALA A 191 12.84 -2.92 -0.37
C ALA A 191 13.96 -3.06 0.68
N ALA A 192 15.21 -3.23 0.27
CA ALA A 192 16.35 -3.28 1.18
C ALA A 192 16.58 -1.93 1.90
N ALA A 193 16.47 -0.81 1.18
CA ALA A 193 16.57 0.52 1.77
C ALA A 193 15.43 0.80 2.75
N CYS A 194 14.19 0.43 2.40
CA CYS A 194 13.03 0.49 3.28
C CYS A 194 13.24 -0.31 4.56
N SER A 195 13.67 -1.57 4.45
CA SER A 195 13.93 -2.44 5.61
C SER A 195 15.00 -1.87 6.53
N LYS A 196 16.07 -1.26 5.98
CA LYS A 196 17.11 -0.59 6.77
C LYS A 196 16.55 0.60 7.54
N SER A 197 15.77 1.47 6.88
CA SER A 197 15.13 2.62 7.50
C SER A 197 14.20 2.19 8.63
N LEU A 198 13.37 1.17 8.40
CA LEU A 198 12.44 0.61 9.40
C LEU A 198 13.18 0.02 10.61
N ALA A 199 14.28 -0.69 10.39
CA ALA A 199 15.10 -1.25 11.48
C ALA A 199 15.69 -0.15 12.38
N LEU A 200 16.16 0.94 11.79
CA LEU A 200 16.66 2.10 12.54
C LEU A 200 15.54 2.78 13.34
N ASN A 201 14.37 2.94 12.74
CA ASN A 201 13.20 3.49 13.41
C ASN A 201 12.82 2.69 14.68
N ARG A 202 12.81 1.36 14.57
CA ARG A 202 12.54 0.48 15.72
C ARG A 202 13.60 0.62 16.82
N ARG A 203 14.86 0.75 16.45
CA ARG A 203 15.95 0.98 17.43
C ARG A 203 15.80 2.34 18.12
N ILE A 204 15.50 3.41 17.38
CA ILE A 204 15.24 4.75 17.93
C ILE A 204 14.06 4.70 18.91
N ALA A 205 12.98 4.02 18.55
CA ALA A 205 11.81 3.88 19.41
C ALA A 205 12.12 3.11 20.73
N ALA A 206 13.04 2.16 20.68
CA ALA A 206 13.42 1.35 21.85
C ALA A 206 14.27 2.12 22.86
N ILE A 207 15.00 3.15 22.43
CA ILE A 207 15.82 3.97 23.32
C ILE A 207 14.95 5.04 23.99
N ARG A 208 15.07 5.18 25.32
CA ARG A 208 14.44 6.27 26.07
C ARG A 208 15.25 7.53 25.95
N ALA A 209 14.61 8.61 25.53
CA ALA A 209 15.20 9.95 25.56
C ALA A 209 15.32 10.39 27.01
N GLN A 210 16.52 10.83 27.41
CA GLN A 210 16.82 11.27 28.78
C GLN A 210 16.89 12.78 28.89
N THR A 211 16.98 13.48 27.77
CA THR A 211 17.03 14.93 27.67
C THR A 211 15.94 15.46 26.71
N LEU A 212 15.68 16.76 26.79
CA LEU A 212 14.79 17.42 25.83
C LEU A 212 15.35 17.36 24.41
N GLU A 213 16.67 17.46 24.25
CA GLU A 213 17.35 17.35 22.96
C GLU A 213 17.16 15.95 22.35
N GLY A 214 17.25 14.88 23.18
CA GLY A 214 16.96 13.52 22.75
C GLY A 214 15.51 13.35 22.28
N LEU A 215 14.57 13.96 22.98
CA LEU A 215 13.17 13.96 22.58
C LEU A 215 12.97 14.71 21.25
N ILE A 216 13.58 15.89 21.09
CA ILE A 216 13.54 16.65 19.83
C ILE A 216 14.14 15.83 18.67
N ALA A 217 15.21 15.07 18.92
CA ALA A 217 15.80 14.21 17.91
C ALA A 217 14.82 13.12 17.42
N LYS A 218 14.04 12.51 18.31
CA LYS A 218 12.97 11.59 17.93
C LYS A 218 11.86 12.26 17.12
N VAL A 219 11.45 13.47 17.52
CA VAL A 219 10.45 14.26 16.77
C VAL A 219 10.91 14.54 15.35
N ARG A 220 12.21 14.80 15.12
CA ARG A 220 12.77 14.99 13.77
C ARG A 220 12.59 13.74 12.89
N CYS A 221 12.71 12.53 13.44
CA CYS A 221 12.46 11.30 12.69
C CYS A 221 11.01 11.22 12.23
N VAL A 222 10.05 11.58 13.08
CA VAL A 222 8.63 11.62 12.70
C VAL A 222 8.38 12.68 11.63
N GLN A 223 8.94 13.88 11.79
CA GLN A 223 8.78 14.99 10.83
C GLN A 223 9.30 14.66 9.43
N LEU A 224 10.33 13.82 9.29
CA LEU A 224 10.83 13.41 7.99
C LEU A 224 9.79 12.64 7.18
N GLY A 225 9.00 11.81 7.82
CA GLY A 225 7.87 11.12 7.18
C GLY A 225 6.79 12.09 6.68
N TYR A 226 6.65 13.24 7.35
CA TYR A 226 5.67 14.27 7.00
C TYR A 226 6.13 15.26 5.94
N ARG A 227 7.46 15.50 5.79
CA ARG A 227 8.00 16.52 4.89
C ARG A 227 7.74 16.28 3.40
N ASN A 228 7.50 15.06 3.00
CA ASN A 228 7.26 14.71 1.59
C ASN A 228 5.79 14.90 1.15
N GLY A 229 4.97 15.60 1.94
CA GLY A 229 3.59 15.93 1.57
C GLY A 229 2.61 14.76 1.58
N ASN A 230 3.07 13.56 1.86
CA ASN A 230 2.30 12.32 1.82
C ASN A 230 1.85 11.84 3.21
N ILE A 231 1.46 12.77 4.09
CA ILE A 231 0.93 12.47 5.43
C ILE A 231 -0.28 11.51 5.36
N LYS A 232 -1.00 11.49 4.23
CA LYS A 232 -2.24 10.72 4.07
C LYS A 232 -2.05 9.33 3.50
N GLU A 233 -0.87 9.01 2.95
CA GLU A 233 -0.71 7.78 2.16
C GLU A 233 0.07 6.68 2.86
N HIS A 234 0.83 6.99 3.89
CA HIS A 234 1.62 6.02 4.63
C HIS A 234 1.61 6.34 6.13
N PHE A 235 0.51 6.01 6.78
CA PHE A 235 0.58 5.59 8.17
C PHE A 235 1.29 4.23 8.18
N ASP A 236 2.58 4.27 7.91
CA ASP A 236 3.44 3.14 8.16
C ASP A 236 3.52 2.97 9.67
N ASP A 237 3.33 1.75 10.16
CA ASP A 237 3.52 1.34 11.56
C ASP A 237 4.81 1.91 12.20
N ALA A 238 5.79 2.27 11.38
CA ALA A 238 7.07 2.83 11.80
C ALA A 238 6.97 4.22 12.44
N HIS A 239 6.14 5.12 11.90
CA HIS A 239 5.95 6.46 12.46
C HIS A 239 5.11 6.42 13.73
N GLU A 240 4.16 5.51 13.80
CA GLU A 240 3.38 5.26 15.01
C GLU A 240 4.25 4.73 16.13
N ILE A 241 5.20 3.83 15.85
CA ILE A 241 6.13 3.27 16.84
C ILE A 241 6.97 4.38 17.49
N VAL A 242 7.57 5.28 16.70
CA VAL A 242 8.36 6.40 17.25
C VAL A 242 7.46 7.42 17.93
N GLY A 243 6.29 7.73 17.37
CA GLY A 243 5.31 8.63 17.98
C GLY A 243 4.87 8.15 19.37
N HIS A 244 4.54 6.85 19.49
CA HIS A 244 4.21 6.23 20.78
C HIS A 244 5.39 6.30 21.77
N SER A 245 6.61 6.03 21.31
CA SER A 245 7.83 6.14 22.10
C SER A 245 8.04 7.57 22.66
N ILE A 246 7.78 8.61 21.86
CA ILE A 246 7.84 10.00 22.29
C ILE A 246 6.85 10.28 23.43
N MET A 247 5.62 9.78 23.32
CA MET A 247 4.61 9.94 24.38
C MET A 247 5.06 9.30 25.70
N LEU A 248 5.64 8.10 25.64
CA LEU A 248 6.17 7.40 26.83
C LEU A 248 7.35 8.19 27.46
N ASP A 249 8.24 8.73 26.63
CA ASP A 249 9.38 9.54 27.09
C ASP A 249 8.91 10.82 27.77
N LEU A 250 7.89 11.50 27.24
CA LEU A 250 7.29 12.69 27.83
C LEU A 250 6.69 12.42 29.22
N VAL A 251 5.98 11.28 29.36
CA VAL A 251 5.40 10.87 30.66
C VAL A 251 6.51 10.64 31.69
N GLU A 252 7.61 9.98 31.32
CA GLU A 252 8.73 9.70 32.20
C GLU A 252 9.47 10.98 32.59
N LEU A 253 9.76 11.86 31.64
CA LEU A 253 10.40 13.16 31.91
C LEU A 253 9.54 13.99 32.87
N LYS A 254 8.22 14.06 32.67
CA LYS A 254 7.29 14.75 33.56
C LYS A 254 7.41 14.22 34.99
N SER A 255 7.49 12.89 35.19
CA SER A 255 7.61 12.29 36.54
C SER A 255 8.92 12.67 37.22
N LYS A 256 10.04 12.69 36.46
CA LYS A 256 11.35 13.13 36.99
C LYS A 256 11.36 14.61 37.42
N PHE A 257 10.71 15.49 36.64
CA PHE A 257 10.60 16.91 37.00
C PHE A 257 9.68 17.13 38.21
N ALA A 258 8.59 16.36 38.35
CA ALA A 258 7.70 16.46 39.50
C ALA A 258 8.32 15.96 40.81
N ALA A 259 9.34 15.08 40.75
CA ALA A 259 10.08 14.60 41.95
C ALA A 259 11.17 15.52 42.44
N VAL A 260 11.48 16.61 41.70
CA VAL A 260 12.53 17.58 42.03
C VAL A 260 11.93 18.86 42.65
N VAL A 261 10.62 19.05 42.60
CA VAL A 261 9.85 20.14 43.21
C VAL A 261 9.24 19.68 44.53
#